data_55a24aae9aebf5c8d953e69ae8310de2
#
_entry.id   55a24aae9aebf5c8d953e69ae8310de2
#
_cell.length_a   1.000
_cell.length_b   1.000
_cell.length_c   1.000
_cell.angle_alpha   90.00
_cell.angle_beta   90.00
_cell.angle_gamma   90.00
#
_symmetry.space_group_name_H-M   'P 1'
#
loop_
_entity.id
_entity.type
_entity.pdbx_description
1 polymer ?
#
loop_
_entity_poly.entity_id
_entity_poly.type
_entity_poly.pdbx_seq_one_letter_code
_entity_poly.pdbx_strand_id
1 'polypeptide(L)'
;MTLAAHVSQATMTKYFEGLGKLLGRVERRASFALYAAGLLSDLERKSVEPIAAHAANGDPRQCAKHHDRLLHMLNSSPWSDDQVRAYGTDYALAELTKAEALDAWSRVSCRVAA
;
A
#
# COMPACT_ATOMS: atom_id res chain seq x y z
N MET A 1 9.76 -16.62 -4.74
CA MET A 1 9.86 -15.58 -5.46
C MET A 1 8.67 -15.25 -6.26
N THR A 2 8.21 -16.15 -7.01
CA THR A 2 7.09 -15.96 -7.90
C THR A 2 5.78 -15.64 -7.22
N LEU A 3 5.53 -16.14 -6.03
CA LEU A 3 4.31 -15.82 -5.28
C LEU A 3 4.22 -14.34 -4.94
N ALA A 4 5.32 -13.74 -4.53
CA ALA A 4 5.37 -12.32 -4.23
C ALA A 4 5.11 -11.47 -5.48
N ALA A 5 5.64 -11.90 -6.62
CA ALA A 5 5.41 -11.22 -7.89
C ALA A 5 3.97 -11.36 -8.36
N HIS A 6 3.29 -12.40 -7.92
CA HIS A 6 1.91 -12.66 -8.26
C HIS A 6 0.89 -12.24 -7.21
N VAL A 7 1.33 -11.58 -6.13
CA VAL A 7 0.40 -10.81 -5.32
C VAL A 7 -0.16 -9.78 -6.28
N SER A 8 -1.21 -10.17 -6.88
CA SER A 8 -1.66 -9.59 -8.11
C SER A 8 -1.93 -8.12 -7.91
N GLN A 9 -1.79 -7.40 -9.00
CA GLN A 9 -2.21 -6.01 -9.04
C GLN A 9 -3.66 -5.85 -8.60
N ALA A 10 -4.48 -6.86 -8.85
CA ALA A 10 -5.87 -6.89 -8.39
C ALA A 10 -5.98 -6.87 -6.86
N THR A 11 -5.13 -7.64 -6.16
CA THR A 11 -5.10 -7.64 -4.69
C THR A 11 -4.66 -6.30 -4.16
N MET A 12 -3.61 -5.71 -4.73
CA MET A 12 -3.15 -4.37 -4.35
C MET A 12 -4.22 -3.32 -4.59
N THR A 13 -4.88 -3.39 -5.73
CA THR A 13 -5.96 -2.45 -6.06
C THR A 13 -7.08 -2.52 -5.04
N LYS A 14 -7.51 -3.72 -4.67
CA LYS A 14 -8.54 -3.91 -3.64
C LYS A 14 -8.12 -3.33 -2.31
N TYR A 15 -6.89 -3.57 -1.91
CA TYR A 15 -6.36 -3.05 -0.65
C TYR A 15 -6.41 -1.52 -0.64
N PHE A 16 -5.92 -0.89 -1.70
CA PHE A 16 -5.89 0.56 -1.79
C PHE A 16 -7.28 1.18 -1.97
N GLU A 17 -8.21 0.48 -2.61
CA GLU A 17 -9.59 0.93 -2.69
C GLU A 17 -10.24 0.96 -1.30
N GLY A 18 -10.01 -0.06 -0.49
CA GLY A 18 -10.49 -0.10 0.88
C GLY A 18 -9.91 1.02 1.73
N LEU A 19 -8.60 1.24 1.62
CA LEU A 19 -7.92 2.35 2.29
C LEU A 19 -8.47 3.69 1.81
N GLY A 20 -8.70 3.82 0.52
CA GLY A 20 -9.20 5.06 -0.07
C GLY A 20 -10.50 5.54 0.53
N LYS A 21 -11.36 4.62 0.92
CA LYS A 21 -12.63 4.96 1.58
C LYS A 21 -12.42 5.68 2.90
N LEU A 22 -11.34 5.38 3.60
CA LEU A 22 -10.99 6.06 4.85
C LEU A 22 -10.41 7.45 4.63
N LEU A 23 -9.86 7.70 3.46
CA LEU A 23 -9.24 8.98 3.12
C LEU A 23 -10.26 10.01 2.63
N GLY A 24 -11.41 9.58 2.15
CA GLY A 24 -12.50 10.45 1.75
C GLY A 24 -12.42 10.92 0.31
N ARG A 25 -11.89 12.10 0.08
CA ARG A 25 -11.89 12.72 -1.25
C ARG A 25 -11.03 12.00 -2.27
N VAL A 26 -11.45 12.10 -3.54
CA VAL A 26 -10.75 11.46 -4.66
C VAL A 26 -9.30 11.94 -4.75
N GLU A 27 -9.04 13.21 -4.53
CA GLU A 27 -7.70 13.77 -4.58
C GLU A 27 -6.79 13.17 -3.52
N ARG A 28 -7.31 12.96 -2.31
CA ARG A 28 -6.54 12.31 -1.24
C ARG A 28 -6.25 10.84 -1.57
N ARG A 29 -7.22 10.15 -2.14
CA ARG A 29 -7.03 8.76 -2.57
C ARG A 29 -5.94 8.66 -3.63
N ALA A 30 -5.97 9.56 -4.61
CA ALA A 30 -4.96 9.59 -5.67
C ALA A 30 -3.57 9.88 -5.11
N SER A 31 -3.46 10.86 -4.22
CA SER A 31 -2.19 11.20 -3.59
C SER A 31 -1.67 10.06 -2.73
N PHE A 32 -2.55 9.40 -1.98
CA PHE A 32 -2.16 8.25 -1.16
C PHE A 32 -1.68 7.09 -2.03
N ALA A 33 -2.39 6.80 -3.11
CA ALA A 33 -1.99 5.71 -4.01
C ALA A 33 -0.62 5.98 -4.63
N LEU A 34 -0.36 7.22 -5.00
CA LEU A 34 0.92 7.62 -5.55
C LEU A 34 2.04 7.50 -4.52
N TYR A 35 1.78 7.91 -3.29
CA TYR A 35 2.72 7.80 -2.18
C TYR A 35 3.03 6.32 -1.88
N ALA A 36 2.00 5.51 -1.79
CA ALA A 36 2.13 4.08 -1.52
C ALA A 36 2.92 3.37 -2.63
N ALA A 37 2.64 3.70 -3.89
CA ALA A 37 3.40 3.16 -5.02
C ALA A 37 4.87 3.52 -4.94
N GLY A 38 5.18 4.75 -4.53
CA GLY A 38 6.55 5.20 -4.32
C GLY A 38 7.24 4.44 -3.18
N LEU A 39 6.53 4.20 -2.08
CA LEU A 39 7.07 3.43 -0.97
C LEU A 39 7.38 1.99 -1.35
N LEU A 40 6.58 1.40 -2.23
CA LEU A 40 6.75 0.04 -2.69
C LEU A 40 7.73 -0.08 -3.86
N SER A 41 8.18 1.03 -4.42
CA SER A 41 9.13 1.05 -5.52
C SER A 41 10.54 0.76 -5.03
N ASP A 42 11.47 0.64 -5.96
CA ASP A 42 12.89 0.42 -5.67
C ASP A 42 13.68 1.70 -5.45
N LEU A 43 13.01 2.83 -5.22
CA LEU A 43 13.67 4.09 -4.89
C LEU A 43 14.50 3.94 -3.61
N GLU A 44 15.73 4.44 -3.65
CA GLU A 44 16.60 4.41 -2.47
C GLU A 44 16.08 5.32 -1.36
N ARG A 45 15.55 6.48 -1.73
CA ARG A 45 14.97 7.43 -0.79
C ARG A 45 13.45 7.40 -0.90
N LYS A 46 12.79 7.26 0.23
CA LYS A 46 11.32 7.17 0.32
C LYS A 46 10.71 8.43 0.90
N SER A 47 11.24 9.59 0.52
CA SER A 47 10.66 10.88 0.91
C SER A 47 9.80 11.46 -0.21
N VAL A 48 9.09 12.54 0.10
CA VAL A 48 8.10 13.13 -0.81
C VAL A 48 8.72 13.53 -2.14
N GLU A 49 9.89 14.17 -2.11
CA GLU A 49 10.51 14.66 -3.32
C GLU A 49 10.90 13.57 -4.33
N PRO A 50 11.65 12.51 -3.92
CA PRO A 50 11.94 11.40 -4.83
C PRO A 50 10.70 10.67 -5.32
N ILE A 51 9.69 10.51 -4.47
CA ILE A 51 8.43 9.87 -4.85
C ILE A 51 7.70 10.70 -5.91
N ALA A 52 7.65 12.02 -5.71
CA ALA A 52 7.03 12.92 -6.68
C ALA A 52 7.75 12.88 -8.03
N ALA A 53 9.07 12.89 -8.00
CA ALA A 53 9.89 12.81 -9.21
C ALA A 53 9.69 11.50 -9.95
N HIS A 54 9.61 10.40 -9.22
CA HIS A 54 9.36 9.07 -9.79
C HIS A 54 8.00 9.03 -10.49
N ALA A 55 6.97 9.54 -9.82
CA ALA A 55 5.62 9.58 -10.38
C ALA A 55 5.50 10.50 -11.60
N ALA A 56 6.29 11.56 -11.62
CA ALA A 56 6.26 12.53 -12.71
C ALA A 56 6.99 12.07 -13.97
N ASN A 57 7.77 11.01 -13.87
CA ASN A 57 8.46 10.42 -15.01
C ASN A 57 9.35 11.45 -15.75
N GLY A 58 9.97 12.35 -14.99
CA GLY A 58 10.88 13.35 -15.55
C GLY A 58 10.25 14.68 -15.96
N ASP A 59 8.95 14.83 -15.79
CA ASP A 59 8.27 16.10 -16.11
C ASP A 59 8.31 17.04 -14.90
N PRO A 60 9.04 18.17 -14.96
CA PRO A 60 9.15 19.07 -13.79
C PRO A 60 7.83 19.63 -13.30
N ARG A 61 6.89 19.91 -14.21
CA ARG A 61 5.57 20.45 -13.83
C ARG A 61 4.78 19.42 -13.04
N GLN A 62 4.78 18.17 -13.50
CA GLN A 62 4.10 17.10 -12.79
C GLN A 62 4.78 16.80 -11.46
N CYS A 63 6.09 16.86 -11.42
CA CYS A 63 6.84 16.70 -10.17
C CYS A 63 6.40 17.72 -9.13
N ALA A 64 6.32 18.99 -9.50
CA ALA A 64 5.90 20.05 -8.59
C ALA A 64 4.46 19.82 -8.09
N LYS A 65 3.56 19.46 -8.99
CA LYS A 65 2.17 19.14 -8.62
C LYS A 65 2.08 17.97 -7.64
N HIS A 66 2.76 16.89 -7.93
CA HIS A 66 2.76 15.73 -7.05
C HIS A 66 3.37 16.04 -5.70
N HIS A 67 4.46 16.80 -5.70
CA HIS A 67 5.11 17.22 -4.47
C HIS A 67 4.14 18.01 -3.57
N ASP A 68 3.46 19.00 -4.13
CA ASP A 68 2.50 19.82 -3.37
C ASP A 68 1.33 18.99 -2.86
N ARG A 69 0.79 18.10 -3.69
CA ARG A 69 -0.31 17.24 -3.30
C ARG A 69 0.06 16.26 -2.22
N LEU A 70 1.25 15.68 -2.30
CA LEU A 70 1.74 14.76 -1.28
C LEU A 70 1.96 15.46 0.04
N LEU A 71 2.59 16.64 0.03
CA LEU A 71 2.77 17.42 1.25
C LEU A 71 1.44 17.81 1.88
N HIS A 72 0.49 18.22 1.07
CA HIS A 72 -0.84 18.58 1.56
C HIS A 72 -1.54 17.37 2.17
N MET A 73 -1.48 16.23 1.52
CA MET A 73 -2.08 15.00 2.04
C MET A 73 -1.47 14.60 3.37
N LEU A 74 -0.14 14.65 3.49
CA LEU A 74 0.55 14.22 4.71
C LEU A 74 0.41 15.20 5.86
N ASN A 75 0.41 16.51 5.58
CA ASN A 75 0.48 17.52 6.63
C ASN A 75 -0.83 18.22 6.94
N SER A 76 -1.73 18.32 5.99
CA SER A 76 -2.89 19.19 6.12
C SER A 76 -4.24 18.55 5.89
N SER A 77 -4.27 17.36 5.28
CA SER A 77 -5.54 16.71 4.99
C SER A 77 -6.17 16.09 6.23
N PRO A 78 -7.50 16.20 6.38
CA PRO A 78 -8.20 15.70 7.56
C PRO A 78 -8.51 14.20 7.45
N TRP A 79 -7.50 13.37 7.36
CA TRP A 79 -7.67 11.93 7.41
C TRP A 79 -7.09 11.38 8.71
N SER A 80 -7.60 10.25 9.15
CA SER A 80 -7.19 9.65 10.42
C SER A 80 -6.06 8.67 10.21
N ASP A 81 -4.90 8.99 10.75
CA ASP A 81 -3.75 8.09 10.80
C ASP A 81 -4.09 6.80 11.55
N ASP A 82 -4.83 6.91 12.65
CA ASP A 82 -5.23 5.75 13.43
C ASP A 82 -6.11 4.80 12.63
N GLN A 83 -7.06 5.33 11.85
CA GLN A 83 -7.92 4.51 11.01
C GLN A 83 -7.13 3.81 9.90
N VAL A 84 -6.18 4.50 9.29
CA VAL A 84 -5.35 3.90 8.24
C VAL A 84 -4.48 2.80 8.82
N ARG A 85 -3.88 3.04 9.98
CA ARG A 85 -3.06 2.02 10.65
C ARG A 85 -3.89 0.83 11.08
N ALA A 86 -5.08 1.06 11.61
CA ALA A 86 -5.99 -0.02 12.01
C ALA A 86 -6.39 -0.87 10.80
N TYR A 87 -6.70 -0.23 9.68
CA TYR A 87 -7.03 -0.95 8.46
C TYR A 87 -5.88 -1.85 8.01
N GLY A 88 -4.66 -1.31 7.99
CA GLY A 88 -3.48 -2.08 7.61
C GLY A 88 -3.21 -3.24 8.56
N THR A 89 -3.34 -3.01 9.84
CA THR A 89 -3.15 -4.05 10.86
C THR A 89 -4.19 -5.16 10.72
N ASP A 90 -5.45 -4.81 10.58
CA ASP A 90 -6.54 -5.78 10.43
C ASP A 90 -6.35 -6.61 9.16
N TYR A 91 -5.96 -5.96 8.06
CA TYR A 91 -5.68 -6.66 6.81
C TYR A 91 -4.53 -7.65 6.98
N ALA A 92 -3.43 -7.21 7.59
CA ALA A 92 -2.26 -8.04 7.80
C ALA A 92 -2.57 -9.22 8.71
N LEU A 93 -3.31 -9.00 9.80
CA LEU A 93 -3.70 -10.08 10.72
C LEU A 93 -4.58 -11.11 10.03
N ALA A 94 -5.52 -10.67 9.20
CA ALA A 94 -6.38 -11.59 8.45
C ALA A 94 -5.56 -12.47 7.50
N GLU A 95 -4.58 -11.88 6.80
CA GLU A 95 -3.72 -12.62 5.88
C GLU A 95 -2.79 -13.57 6.63
N LEU A 96 -2.23 -13.14 7.74
CA LEU A 96 -1.39 -13.99 8.58
C LEU A 96 -2.17 -15.18 9.15
N THR A 97 -3.39 -14.95 9.60
CA THR A 97 -4.25 -16.01 10.10
C THR A 97 -4.53 -17.06 9.03
N LYS A 98 -4.78 -16.64 7.80
CA LYS A 98 -4.93 -17.55 6.67
C LYS A 98 -3.66 -18.36 6.43
N ALA A 99 -2.51 -17.72 6.45
CA ALA A 99 -1.23 -18.38 6.25
C ALA A 99 -0.94 -19.41 7.35
N GLU A 100 -1.22 -19.04 8.61
CA GLU A 100 -1.06 -19.94 9.74
C GLU A 100 -1.97 -21.16 9.63
N ALA A 101 -3.22 -20.95 9.24
CA ALA A 101 -4.17 -22.04 9.06
C ALA A 101 -3.71 -23.01 7.96
N LEU A 102 -3.23 -22.48 6.85
CA LEU A 102 -2.70 -23.31 5.76
C LEU A 102 -1.45 -24.07 6.19
N ASP A 103 -0.55 -23.43 6.91
CA ASP A 103 0.66 -24.06 7.41
C ASP A 103 0.35 -25.18 8.41
N ALA A 104 -0.56 -24.92 9.33
CA ALA A 104 -1.02 -25.92 10.28
C ALA A 104 -1.65 -27.13 9.59
N TRP A 105 -2.48 -26.87 8.58
CA TRP A 105 -3.09 -27.93 7.78
C TRP A 105 -2.03 -28.76 7.06
N SER A 106 -1.05 -28.12 6.46
CA SER A 106 0.04 -28.81 5.77
C SER A 106 0.81 -29.72 6.70
N ARG A 107 1.10 -29.26 7.92
CA ARG A 107 1.79 -30.08 8.92
C ARG A 107 0.97 -31.30 9.33
N VAL A 108 -0.31 -31.11 9.56
CA VAL A 108 -1.21 -32.23 9.90
C VAL A 108 -1.31 -33.21 8.76
N SER A 109 -1.46 -32.74 7.53
CA SER A 109 -1.52 -33.60 6.35
C SER A 109 -0.26 -34.44 6.16
N CYS A 110 0.90 -33.83 6.38
CA CYS A 110 2.17 -34.56 6.31
C CYS A 110 2.26 -35.66 7.35
N ARG A 111 1.81 -35.41 8.57
CA ARG A 111 1.82 -36.42 9.64
C ARG A 111 0.91 -37.59 9.31
N VAL A 112 -0.26 -37.30 8.76
CA VAL A 112 -1.22 -38.36 8.39
C VAL A 112 -0.68 -39.18 7.23
N ALA A 113 0.02 -38.54 6.28
CA ALA A 113 0.62 -39.25 5.14
C ALA A 113 1.82 -40.10 5.52
N ALA A 114 2.51 -39.74 6.58
CA ALA A 114 3.64 -40.53 7.07
C ALA A 114 3.17 -41.76 7.83
#